data_b67f22ecdaf877baaa9290b3bb266849
#
_entry.id   b67f22ecdaf877baaa9290b3bb266849
#
_cell.length_a   1.000
_cell.length_b   1.000
_cell.length_c   1.000
_cell.angle_alpha   90.00
_cell.angle_beta   90.00
_cell.angle_gamma   90.00
#
_symmetry.space_group_name_H-M   'P 1'
#
loop_
_entity.id
_entity.type
_entity.pdbx_description
1 polymer ?
#
loop_
_entity_poly.entity_id
_entity_poly.type
_entity_poly.pdbx_seq_one_letter_code
_entity_poly.pdbx_strand_id
1 'polypeptide(L)'
;MKALFPGQKGTWAFFVEKLAEGTNTIDTSSVGTGKTVVAAAIAETLGCPVAVICPKAVIPTWERELEEFGVKPIFVLNYEKIRTGGTPHMNKRGKMIMAWSLPKNTLVFVDEIHKCKGPYTQNCQLVISLVQQGYRVHGMSATACENPTEMRSIGFMLGLHGLNKTGNGKSSWYRWMKENGCAQDRWKQWRLMSRAKLSDVKDSIYGITGKKLTVEDFPDSFRANRVFVEPVQFGGAKKIIKAYEELGITPAIVQEYIE
;
A
#
# COMPACT_ATOMS: atom_id res chain seq x y z
N MET A 1 -22.41 15.44 4.42
CA MET A 1 -21.14 14.85 4.85
C MET A 1 -21.30 13.33 4.81
N LYS A 2 -20.45 12.64 4.10
CA LYS A 2 -20.48 11.19 3.97
C LYS A 2 -20.10 10.55 5.32
N ALA A 3 -20.87 9.58 5.77
CA ALA A 3 -20.61 8.91 7.05
C ALA A 3 -19.76 7.65 6.83
N LEU A 4 -18.83 7.38 7.75
CA LEU A 4 -18.10 6.13 7.80
C LEU A 4 -19.00 4.98 8.27
N PHE A 5 -18.84 3.82 7.68
CA PHE A 5 -19.46 2.59 8.19
C PHE A 5 -18.91 2.25 9.59
N PRO A 6 -19.72 1.55 10.42
CA PRO A 6 -19.29 1.18 11.77
C PRO A 6 -17.92 0.52 11.82
N GLY A 7 -17.65 -0.46 10.94
CA GLY A 7 -16.36 -1.13 10.85
C GLY A 7 -15.17 -0.23 10.49
N GLN A 8 -15.39 0.88 9.79
CA GLN A 8 -14.33 1.84 9.42
C GLN A 8 -13.96 2.79 10.56
N LYS A 9 -14.88 3.06 11.50
CA LYS A 9 -14.69 4.08 12.56
C LYS A 9 -13.48 3.79 13.45
N GLY A 10 -13.30 2.54 13.85
CA GLY A 10 -12.15 2.14 14.67
C GLY A 10 -10.80 2.29 13.96
N THR A 11 -10.77 2.04 12.65
CA THR A 11 -9.57 2.22 11.82
C THR A 11 -9.29 3.69 11.57
N TRP A 12 -10.30 4.48 11.28
CA TRP A 12 -10.20 5.94 11.15
C TRP A 12 -9.64 6.57 12.44
N ALA A 13 -10.23 6.27 13.61
CA ALA A 13 -9.80 6.82 14.89
C ALA A 13 -8.34 6.49 15.20
N PHE A 14 -7.92 5.24 14.96
CA PHE A 14 -6.53 4.81 15.12
C PHE A 14 -5.57 5.63 14.24
N PHE A 15 -5.89 5.82 12.96
CA PHE A 15 -5.00 6.55 12.06
C PHE A 15 -4.99 8.04 12.36
N VAL A 16 -6.12 8.64 12.74
CA VAL A 16 -6.18 10.05 13.18
C VAL A 16 -5.26 10.26 14.38
N GLU A 17 -5.34 9.41 15.41
CA GLU A 17 -4.47 9.47 16.59
C GLU A 17 -2.98 9.39 16.20
N LYS A 18 -2.59 8.35 15.46
CA LYS A 18 -1.19 8.13 15.09
C LYS A 18 -0.61 9.24 14.20
N LEU A 19 -1.39 9.72 13.24
CA LEU A 19 -0.97 10.80 12.36
C LEU A 19 -0.94 12.16 13.10
N ALA A 20 -1.80 12.41 14.08
CA ALA A 20 -1.73 13.58 14.93
C ALA A 20 -0.45 13.60 15.79
N GLU A 21 0.01 12.44 16.26
CA GLU A 21 1.28 12.26 16.96
C GLU A 21 2.52 12.43 16.04
N GLY A 22 2.32 12.60 14.72
CA GLY A 22 3.42 12.69 13.75
C GLY A 22 3.94 11.34 13.26
N THR A 23 3.29 10.25 13.60
CA THR A 23 3.68 8.89 13.19
C THR A 23 3.20 8.60 11.77
N ASN A 24 4.08 8.08 10.92
CA ASN A 24 3.68 7.55 9.61
C ASN A 24 2.93 6.23 9.78
N THR A 25 1.94 5.99 8.93
CA THR A 25 1.01 4.88 9.08
C THR A 25 0.78 4.11 7.79
N ILE A 26 0.24 2.89 7.92
CA ILE A 26 -0.12 2.08 6.77
C ILE A 26 -1.48 1.39 6.96
N ASP A 27 -2.35 1.52 5.97
CA ASP A 27 -3.62 0.79 5.86
C ASP A 27 -3.46 -0.38 4.88
N THR A 28 -3.50 -1.60 5.40
CA THR A 28 -3.43 -2.82 4.60
C THR A 28 -4.77 -3.54 4.49
N SER A 29 -5.85 -2.82 4.70
CA SER A 29 -7.21 -3.34 4.58
C SER A 29 -7.47 -3.93 3.19
N SER A 30 -8.34 -4.94 3.14
CA SER A 30 -8.70 -5.65 1.91
C SER A 30 -9.27 -4.72 0.84
N VAL A 31 -9.28 -5.17 -0.40
CA VAL A 31 -9.91 -4.43 -1.51
C VAL A 31 -11.41 -4.29 -1.21
N GLY A 32 -11.99 -3.13 -1.52
CA GLY A 32 -13.42 -2.86 -1.31
C GLY A 32 -13.81 -2.38 0.10
N THR A 33 -12.92 -2.40 1.10
CA THR A 33 -13.21 -1.93 2.47
C THR A 33 -13.32 -0.41 2.61
N GLY A 34 -13.11 0.34 1.52
CA GLY A 34 -13.26 1.80 1.49
C GLY A 34 -12.06 2.58 2.03
N LYS A 35 -10.83 2.10 1.83
CA LYS A 35 -9.60 2.79 2.24
C LYS A 35 -9.56 4.28 1.84
N THR A 36 -9.98 4.60 0.61
CA THR A 36 -10.03 6.00 0.11
C THR A 36 -11.01 6.86 0.90
N VAL A 37 -12.17 6.30 1.28
CA VAL A 37 -13.17 6.97 2.12
C VAL A 37 -12.62 7.25 3.51
N VAL A 38 -11.96 6.25 4.12
CA VAL A 38 -11.31 6.40 5.44
C VAL A 38 -10.21 7.47 5.36
N ALA A 39 -9.40 7.47 4.30
CA ALA A 39 -8.34 8.46 4.10
C ALA A 39 -8.90 9.89 3.93
N ALA A 40 -9.99 10.07 3.19
CA ALA A 40 -10.65 11.37 3.06
C ALA A 40 -11.21 11.87 4.40
N ALA A 41 -11.81 10.99 5.20
CA ALA A 41 -12.27 11.32 6.55
C ALA A 41 -11.11 11.67 7.51
N ILE A 42 -9.96 10.99 7.39
CA ILE A 42 -8.74 11.35 8.13
C ILE A 42 -8.28 12.77 7.76
N ALA A 43 -8.26 13.08 6.46
CA ALA A 43 -7.85 14.38 5.94
C ALA A 43 -8.74 15.51 6.46
N GLU A 44 -10.06 15.32 6.43
CA GLU A 44 -11.05 16.26 6.99
C GLU A 44 -10.81 16.49 8.47
N THR A 45 -10.67 15.41 9.24
CA THR A 45 -10.52 15.49 10.70
C THR A 45 -9.23 16.19 11.12
N LEU A 46 -8.11 15.93 10.43
CA LEU A 46 -6.83 16.53 10.76
C LEU A 46 -6.71 17.98 10.29
N GLY A 47 -7.53 18.43 9.33
CA GLY A 47 -7.55 19.80 8.84
C GLY A 47 -6.21 20.32 8.30
N CYS A 48 -5.27 19.43 7.97
CA CYS A 48 -3.95 19.80 7.48
C CYS A 48 -3.90 19.80 5.95
N PRO A 49 -2.90 20.47 5.32
CA PRO A 49 -2.70 20.36 3.88
C PRO A 49 -2.51 18.91 3.44
N VAL A 50 -3.15 18.51 2.35
CA VAL A 50 -3.17 17.12 1.85
C VAL A 50 -2.64 17.03 0.43
N ALA A 51 -1.83 16.04 0.16
CA ALA A 51 -1.40 15.63 -1.18
C ALA A 51 -1.63 14.14 -1.39
N VAL A 52 -1.98 13.74 -2.60
CA VAL A 52 -2.28 12.33 -2.93
C VAL A 52 -1.41 11.87 -4.08
N ILE A 53 -0.78 10.72 -3.90
CA ILE A 53 -0.02 9.98 -4.92
C ILE A 53 -0.71 8.64 -5.11
N CYS A 54 -1.24 8.40 -6.31
CA CYS A 54 -2.06 7.23 -6.59
C CYS A 54 -1.86 6.69 -8.01
N PRO A 55 -2.39 5.52 -8.37
CA PRO A 55 -2.50 5.08 -9.77
C PRO A 55 -3.37 6.05 -10.59
N LYS A 56 -3.02 6.23 -11.87
CA LYS A 56 -3.75 7.15 -12.77
C LYS A 56 -5.26 6.88 -12.83
N ALA A 57 -5.64 5.62 -12.84
CA ALA A 57 -7.05 5.21 -12.96
C ALA A 57 -7.94 5.63 -11.78
N VAL A 58 -7.36 5.84 -10.59
CA VAL A 58 -8.13 6.16 -9.37
C VAL A 58 -8.10 7.65 -9.00
N ILE A 59 -7.45 8.50 -9.81
CA ILE A 59 -7.44 9.96 -9.60
C ILE A 59 -8.87 10.51 -9.46
N PRO A 60 -9.82 10.23 -10.38
CA PRO A 60 -11.18 10.76 -10.26
C PRO A 60 -11.91 10.30 -9.00
N THR A 61 -11.61 9.09 -8.53
CA THR A 61 -12.17 8.57 -7.27
C THR A 61 -11.65 9.36 -6.08
N TRP A 62 -10.34 9.65 -6.04
CA TRP A 62 -9.74 10.45 -4.98
C TRP A 62 -10.28 11.88 -4.95
N GLU A 63 -10.38 12.52 -6.12
CA GLU A 63 -10.91 13.89 -6.23
C GLU A 63 -12.34 13.95 -5.72
N ARG A 64 -13.21 13.02 -6.13
CA ARG A 64 -14.59 12.93 -5.65
C ARG A 64 -14.69 12.68 -4.14
N GLU A 65 -13.95 11.70 -3.61
CA GLU A 65 -14.02 11.38 -2.18
C GLU A 65 -13.54 12.55 -1.31
N LEU A 66 -12.46 13.22 -1.70
CA LEU A 66 -11.99 14.39 -0.98
C LEU A 66 -12.99 15.56 -1.05
N GLU A 67 -13.62 15.79 -2.19
CA GLU A 67 -14.67 16.80 -2.35
C GLU A 67 -15.90 16.50 -1.47
N GLU A 68 -16.35 15.24 -1.40
CA GLU A 68 -17.46 14.81 -0.54
C GLU A 68 -17.20 15.05 0.95
N PHE A 69 -15.93 15.07 1.38
CA PHE A 69 -15.49 15.41 2.72
C PHE A 69 -15.08 16.88 2.87
N GLY A 70 -15.24 17.72 1.83
CA GLY A 70 -14.87 19.12 1.86
C GLY A 70 -13.37 19.40 1.92
N VAL A 71 -12.54 18.43 1.57
CA VAL A 71 -11.08 18.52 1.59
C VAL A 71 -10.55 18.94 0.23
N LYS A 72 -9.84 20.08 0.17
CA LYS A 72 -9.16 20.54 -1.04
C LYS A 72 -7.69 20.09 -1.02
N PRO A 73 -7.29 19.11 -1.85
CA PRO A 73 -5.90 18.66 -1.90
C PRO A 73 -5.00 19.68 -2.60
N ILE A 74 -3.70 19.68 -2.24
CA ILE A 74 -2.66 20.42 -2.98
C ILE A 74 -2.55 19.85 -4.39
N PHE A 75 -2.57 18.53 -4.48
CA PHE A 75 -2.64 17.78 -5.75
C PHE A 75 -3.17 16.35 -5.52
N VAL A 76 -3.71 15.78 -6.58
CA VAL A 76 -3.92 14.33 -6.76
C VAL A 76 -3.16 13.94 -8.03
N LEU A 77 -2.03 13.25 -7.90
CA LEU A 77 -1.13 12.94 -9.01
C LEU A 77 -0.78 11.46 -9.07
N ASN A 78 -0.51 10.99 -10.28
CA ASN A 78 -0.02 9.64 -10.46
C ASN A 78 1.52 9.55 -10.29
N TYR A 79 1.99 8.35 -10.03
CA TYR A 79 3.42 8.04 -9.85
C TYR A 79 4.27 8.46 -11.05
N GLU A 80 3.76 8.26 -12.26
CA GLU A 80 4.46 8.56 -13.52
C GLU A 80 4.72 10.06 -13.66
N LYS A 81 3.71 10.89 -13.39
CA LYS A 81 3.82 12.34 -13.47
C LYS A 81 4.84 12.88 -12.48
N ILE A 82 4.89 12.33 -11.26
CA ILE A 82 5.88 12.71 -10.26
C ILE A 82 7.28 12.27 -10.70
N ARG A 83 7.46 11.03 -11.15
CA ARG A 83 8.76 10.52 -11.59
C ARG A 83 9.36 11.29 -12.75
N THR A 84 8.55 11.82 -13.64
CA THR A 84 8.99 12.64 -14.77
C THR A 84 9.29 14.10 -14.38
N GLY A 85 8.99 14.51 -13.13
CA GLY A 85 9.15 15.89 -12.69
C GLY A 85 8.04 16.82 -13.17
N GLY A 86 6.90 16.26 -13.62
CA GLY A 86 5.75 17.02 -14.15
C GLY A 86 4.87 17.66 -13.08
N THR A 87 5.48 18.17 -12.00
CA THR A 87 4.76 18.86 -10.91
C THR A 87 5.60 20.01 -10.37
N PRO A 88 4.98 21.17 -10.05
CA PRO A 88 5.68 22.30 -9.40
C PRO A 88 6.01 22.01 -7.93
N HIS A 89 5.43 20.96 -7.34
CA HIS A 89 5.59 20.63 -5.93
C HIS A 89 6.80 19.75 -5.62
N MET A 90 7.55 19.34 -6.63
CA MET A 90 8.74 18.52 -6.46
C MET A 90 9.78 18.86 -7.53
N ASN A 91 10.99 19.16 -7.08
CA ASN A 91 12.14 19.36 -7.95
C ASN A 91 12.97 18.07 -7.98
N LYS A 92 13.19 17.55 -9.18
CA LYS A 92 13.93 16.33 -9.39
C LYS A 92 15.35 16.64 -9.89
N ARG A 93 16.35 16.18 -9.15
CA ARG A 93 17.77 16.25 -9.56
C ARG A 93 18.26 14.84 -9.90
N GLY A 94 18.50 14.58 -11.19
CA GLY A 94 18.82 13.23 -11.66
C GLY A 94 17.68 12.24 -11.46
N LYS A 95 18.00 10.93 -11.34
CA LYS A 95 16.97 9.86 -11.23
C LYS A 95 16.46 9.65 -9.81
N MET A 96 17.24 10.01 -8.79
CA MET A 96 17.01 9.53 -7.41
C MET A 96 16.84 10.63 -6.36
N ILE A 97 17.12 11.90 -6.69
CA ILE A 97 16.99 13.01 -5.75
C ILE A 97 15.67 13.72 -6.02
N MET A 98 14.77 13.68 -5.04
CA MET A 98 13.46 14.33 -5.06
C MET A 98 13.38 15.32 -3.90
N ALA A 99 13.34 16.62 -4.23
CA ALA A 99 13.17 17.70 -3.26
C ALA A 99 11.73 18.22 -3.34
N TRP A 100 10.97 18.01 -2.28
CA TRP A 100 9.58 18.41 -2.20
C TRP A 100 9.42 19.85 -1.74
N SER A 101 8.49 20.56 -2.34
CA SER A 101 8.12 21.94 -2.01
C SER A 101 6.64 21.98 -1.58
N LEU A 102 6.32 21.23 -0.53
CA LEU A 102 4.99 21.20 0.07
C LEU A 102 4.96 22.07 1.33
N PRO A 103 3.80 22.61 1.72
CA PRO A 103 3.64 23.26 3.02
C PRO A 103 4.09 22.34 4.15
N LYS A 104 4.63 22.93 5.22
CA LYS A 104 4.91 22.15 6.44
C LYS A 104 3.63 21.50 6.96
N ASN A 105 3.76 20.38 7.62
CA ASN A 105 2.64 19.56 8.13
C ASN A 105 1.74 18.95 7.05
N THR A 106 2.12 18.95 5.77
CA THR A 106 1.37 18.23 4.75
C THR A 106 1.32 16.75 5.08
N LEU A 107 0.11 16.18 5.01
CA LEU A 107 -0.11 14.74 5.02
C LEU A 107 -0.13 14.24 3.57
N VAL A 108 0.72 13.27 3.27
CA VAL A 108 0.80 12.67 1.93
C VAL A 108 0.20 11.27 1.97
N PHE A 109 -0.90 11.08 1.27
CA PHE A 109 -1.47 9.77 1.00
C PHE A 109 -0.74 9.12 -0.16
N VAL A 110 -0.29 7.89 0.04
CA VAL A 110 0.39 7.08 -0.99
C VAL A 110 -0.44 5.82 -1.23
N ASP A 111 -1.31 5.89 -2.22
CA ASP A 111 -2.21 4.80 -2.57
C ASP A 111 -1.49 3.76 -3.42
N GLU A 112 -1.83 2.49 -3.21
CA GLU A 112 -1.13 1.34 -3.78
C GLU A 112 0.38 1.39 -3.52
N ILE A 113 0.76 1.64 -2.26
CA ILE A 113 2.16 1.79 -1.82
C ILE A 113 3.03 0.56 -2.14
N HIS A 114 2.42 -0.60 -2.44
CA HIS A 114 3.14 -1.77 -2.93
C HIS A 114 3.95 -1.47 -4.21
N LYS A 115 3.57 -0.47 -5.01
CA LYS A 115 4.37 0.02 -6.16
C LYS A 115 5.74 0.59 -5.74
N CYS A 116 5.94 0.83 -4.44
CA CYS A 116 7.19 1.32 -3.86
C CYS A 116 8.07 0.22 -3.26
N LYS A 117 7.69 -1.06 -3.39
CA LYS A 117 8.40 -2.23 -2.86
C LYS A 117 9.80 -2.43 -3.45
N GLY A 118 10.01 -2.11 -4.73
CA GLY A 118 11.31 -2.31 -5.40
C GLY A 118 12.40 -1.42 -4.78
N PRO A 119 13.43 -1.99 -4.13
CA PRO A 119 14.32 -1.27 -3.21
C PRO A 119 15.16 -0.16 -3.85
N TYR A 120 15.39 -0.23 -5.17
CA TYR A 120 16.19 0.74 -5.91
C TYR A 120 15.40 1.48 -7.00
N THR A 121 14.07 1.44 -6.92
CA THR A 121 13.20 2.12 -7.88
C THR A 121 12.99 3.59 -7.51
N GLN A 122 12.58 4.39 -8.48
CA GLN A 122 12.20 5.78 -8.24
C GLN A 122 10.96 5.89 -7.31
N ASN A 123 10.03 4.93 -7.37
CA ASN A 123 8.89 4.90 -6.46
C ASN A 123 9.33 4.65 -5.01
N CYS A 124 10.29 3.76 -4.79
CA CYS A 124 10.88 3.57 -3.46
C CYS A 124 11.52 4.88 -2.96
N GLN A 125 12.29 5.56 -3.80
CA GLN A 125 12.93 6.83 -3.46
C GLN A 125 11.92 7.96 -3.20
N LEU A 126 10.77 7.95 -3.86
CA LEU A 126 9.68 8.89 -3.64
C LEU A 126 9.22 8.87 -2.17
N VAL A 127 8.88 7.69 -1.64
CA VAL A 127 8.45 7.54 -0.24
C VAL A 127 9.59 7.92 0.72
N ILE A 128 10.81 7.44 0.46
CA ILE A 128 11.98 7.76 1.29
C ILE A 128 12.20 9.28 1.37
N SER A 129 12.12 9.98 0.24
CA SER A 129 12.34 11.43 0.19
C SER A 129 11.30 12.24 0.94
N LEU A 130 10.02 11.81 0.92
CA LEU A 130 8.97 12.42 1.73
C LEU A 130 9.28 12.31 3.22
N VAL A 131 9.59 11.11 3.69
CA VAL A 131 9.88 10.86 5.09
C VAL A 131 11.16 11.59 5.56
N GLN A 132 12.22 11.59 4.74
CA GLN A 132 13.47 12.28 5.05
C GLN A 132 13.31 13.80 5.15
N GLN A 133 12.35 14.38 4.42
CA GLN A 133 12.04 15.80 4.46
C GLN A 133 10.99 16.16 5.51
N GLY A 134 10.58 15.20 6.33
CA GLY A 134 9.71 15.41 7.50
C GLY A 134 8.22 15.48 7.17
N TYR A 135 7.80 15.04 5.99
CA TYR A 135 6.37 14.93 5.66
C TYR A 135 5.78 13.68 6.30
N ARG A 136 4.54 13.81 6.78
CA ARG A 136 3.76 12.66 7.24
C ARG A 136 3.23 11.88 6.07
N VAL A 137 3.37 10.56 6.13
CA VAL A 137 2.94 9.66 5.06
C VAL A 137 1.95 8.63 5.60
N HIS A 138 0.81 8.52 4.95
CA HIS A 138 -0.14 7.43 5.13
C HIS A 138 -0.14 6.55 3.88
N GLY A 139 0.44 5.37 3.99
CA GLY A 139 0.48 4.39 2.91
C GLY A 139 -0.78 3.52 2.90
N MET A 140 -1.24 3.13 1.72
CA MET A 140 -2.40 2.25 1.56
C MET A 140 -2.13 1.17 0.53
N SER A 141 -2.35 -0.08 0.86
CA SER A 141 -2.34 -1.22 -0.06
C SER A 141 -2.74 -2.51 0.63
N ALA A 142 -3.54 -3.33 0.01
CA ALA A 142 -3.91 -4.65 0.55
C ALA A 142 -2.72 -5.62 0.70
N THR A 143 -1.61 -5.41 -0.02
CA THR A 143 -0.46 -6.34 -0.13
C THR A 143 0.89 -5.70 0.22
N ALA A 144 0.93 -4.77 1.18
CA ALA A 144 2.11 -3.94 1.40
C ALA A 144 3.26 -4.61 2.16
N CYS A 145 3.00 -5.56 3.06
CA CYS A 145 3.94 -5.99 4.11
C CYS A 145 4.17 -7.51 4.10
N GLU A 146 4.68 -8.06 3.01
CA GLU A 146 4.82 -9.52 2.86
C GLU A 146 6.26 -10.01 2.93
N ASN A 147 7.25 -9.19 2.53
CA ASN A 147 8.65 -9.64 2.43
C ASN A 147 9.61 -8.52 2.87
N PRO A 148 10.51 -8.77 3.84
CA PRO A 148 11.50 -7.78 4.29
C PRO A 148 12.39 -7.23 3.19
N THR A 149 12.68 -8.00 2.13
CA THR A 149 13.49 -7.55 1.00
C THR A 149 12.82 -6.45 0.16
N GLU A 150 11.49 -6.32 0.28
CA GLU A 150 10.67 -5.34 -0.42
C GLU A 150 10.33 -4.12 0.46
N MET A 151 10.74 -4.13 1.74
CA MET A 151 10.31 -3.13 2.72
C MET A 151 11.30 -1.97 2.91
N ARG A 152 12.19 -1.71 1.95
CA ARG A 152 13.16 -0.62 2.10
C ARG A 152 12.51 0.74 2.32
N SER A 153 11.52 1.12 1.54
CA SER A 153 10.79 2.39 1.71
C SER A 153 9.72 2.29 2.79
N ILE A 154 8.92 1.23 2.76
CA ILE A 154 7.80 1.05 3.67
C ILE A 154 8.29 0.86 5.11
N GLY A 155 9.28 -0.01 5.33
CA GLY A 155 9.86 -0.22 6.65
C GLY A 155 10.57 1.02 7.20
N PHE A 156 11.24 1.79 6.34
CA PHE A 156 11.80 3.09 6.72
C PHE A 156 10.70 4.09 7.11
N MET A 157 9.64 4.18 6.33
CA MET A 157 8.48 5.02 6.61
C MET A 157 7.84 4.67 7.96
N LEU A 158 7.66 3.39 8.25
CA LEU A 158 7.07 2.92 9.50
C LEU A 158 8.08 2.92 10.68
N GLY A 159 9.33 3.30 10.42
CA GLY A 159 10.34 3.39 11.43
C GLY A 159 10.89 2.05 11.93
N LEU A 160 10.73 0.97 11.18
CA LEU A 160 11.25 -0.37 11.53
C LEU A 160 12.78 -0.45 11.41
N HIS A 161 13.38 0.34 10.52
CA HIS A 161 14.81 0.41 10.29
C HIS A 161 15.25 1.79 9.80
N GLY A 162 16.55 2.08 9.87
CA GLY A 162 17.18 3.20 9.17
C GLY A 162 17.63 2.80 7.77
N LEU A 163 17.94 3.79 6.92
CA LEU A 163 18.47 3.53 5.57
C LEU A 163 19.94 3.14 5.61
N ASN A 164 20.74 3.81 6.46
CA ASN A 164 22.18 3.64 6.62
C ASN A 164 22.51 3.37 8.08
N LYS A 165 23.77 2.95 8.35
CA LYS A 165 24.27 2.65 9.70
C LYS A 165 24.29 3.85 10.67
N THR A 166 24.15 5.06 10.17
CA THR A 166 24.29 6.29 10.94
C THR A 166 22.95 6.98 11.12
N GLY A 167 22.46 7.05 12.34
CA GLY A 167 21.34 7.90 12.73
C GLY A 167 20.27 7.16 13.55
N ASN A 168 19.95 7.71 14.71
CA ASN A 168 18.80 7.39 15.57
C ASN A 168 18.74 5.98 16.18
N GLY A 169 19.88 5.29 16.33
CA GLY A 169 19.92 3.98 17.01
C GLY A 169 19.27 2.82 16.26
N LYS A 170 18.68 3.06 15.10
CA LYS A 170 18.04 2.00 14.29
C LYS A 170 19.06 1.29 13.42
N SER A 171 18.88 -0.03 13.28
CA SER A 171 19.72 -0.82 12.37
C SER A 171 19.50 -0.40 10.92
N SER A 172 20.54 -0.52 10.08
CA SER A 172 20.36 -0.30 8.63
C SER A 172 19.38 -1.32 8.05
N TRP A 173 18.76 -0.99 6.92
CA TRP A 173 17.86 -1.92 6.24
C TRP A 173 18.47 -3.30 5.99
N TYR A 174 19.76 -3.37 5.60
CA TYR A 174 20.46 -4.65 5.38
C TYR A 174 20.60 -5.48 6.66
N ARG A 175 20.90 -4.83 7.79
CA ARG A 175 20.98 -5.50 9.09
C ARG A 175 19.59 -5.98 9.53
N TRP A 176 18.58 -5.12 9.39
CA TRP A 176 17.21 -5.45 9.70
C TRP A 176 16.69 -6.64 8.85
N MET A 177 17.01 -6.69 7.55
CA MET A 177 16.67 -7.85 6.71
C MET A 177 17.28 -9.15 7.25
N LYS A 178 18.56 -9.13 7.66
CA LYS A 178 19.22 -10.31 8.25
C LYS A 178 18.52 -10.77 9.52
N GLU A 179 18.20 -9.82 10.41
CA GLU A 179 17.50 -10.06 11.67
C GLU A 179 16.10 -10.65 11.43
N ASN A 180 15.51 -10.40 10.26
CA ASN A 180 14.18 -10.89 9.85
C ASN A 180 14.23 -12.03 8.80
N GLY A 181 15.25 -12.85 8.84
CA GLY A 181 15.30 -14.11 8.10
C GLY A 181 15.74 -13.99 6.65
N CYS A 182 16.35 -12.87 6.24
CA CYS A 182 16.90 -12.73 4.90
C CYS A 182 18.40 -12.97 4.88
N ALA A 183 18.90 -13.59 3.82
CA ALA A 183 20.33 -13.75 3.54
C ALA A 183 20.62 -13.52 2.05
N GLN A 184 21.90 -13.35 1.73
CA GLN A 184 22.33 -13.31 0.34
C GLN A 184 22.48 -14.73 -0.21
N ASP A 185 21.96 -14.97 -1.40
CA ASP A 185 22.20 -16.20 -2.14
C ASP A 185 23.62 -16.21 -2.77
N ARG A 186 23.96 -17.28 -3.51
CA ARG A 186 25.24 -17.44 -4.19
C ARG A 186 25.56 -16.34 -5.22
N TRP A 187 24.53 -15.61 -5.69
CA TRP A 187 24.67 -14.48 -6.60
C TRP A 187 24.65 -13.11 -5.90
N LYS A 188 24.80 -13.12 -4.54
CA LYS A 188 24.73 -11.92 -3.69
C LYS A 188 23.38 -11.18 -3.75
N GLN A 189 22.31 -11.87 -4.18
CA GLN A 189 20.96 -11.32 -4.14
C GLN A 189 20.29 -11.61 -2.79
N TRP A 190 19.64 -10.61 -2.22
CA TRP A 190 18.91 -10.78 -0.97
C TRP A 190 17.63 -11.56 -1.19
N ARG A 191 17.43 -12.61 -0.39
CA ARG A 191 16.25 -13.46 -0.41
C ARG A 191 15.77 -13.75 1.00
N LEU A 192 14.47 -13.93 1.15
CA LEU A 192 13.88 -14.46 2.36
C LEU A 192 14.18 -15.95 2.45
N MET A 193 15.04 -16.32 3.40
CA MET A 193 15.45 -17.72 3.62
C MET A 193 14.61 -18.41 4.69
N SER A 194 14.06 -17.67 5.63
CA SER A 194 13.21 -18.18 6.70
C SER A 194 11.96 -17.34 6.86
N ARG A 195 10.81 -17.98 6.86
CA ARG A 195 9.52 -17.32 7.12
C ARG A 195 9.16 -17.24 8.61
N ALA A 196 9.95 -17.85 9.48
CA ALA A 196 9.67 -17.94 10.92
C ALA A 196 9.50 -16.56 11.59
N LYS A 197 10.17 -15.53 11.06
CA LYS A 197 10.11 -14.17 11.62
C LYS A 197 9.11 -13.23 10.90
N LEU A 198 8.33 -13.72 9.96
CA LEU A 198 7.36 -12.87 9.26
C LEU A 198 6.19 -12.45 10.17
N SER A 199 5.83 -13.27 11.17
CA SER A 199 4.86 -12.84 12.19
C SER A 199 5.39 -11.70 13.02
N ASP A 200 6.64 -11.77 13.49
CA ASP A 200 7.27 -10.71 14.29
C ASP A 200 7.28 -9.38 13.53
N VAL A 201 7.57 -9.43 12.21
CA VAL A 201 7.51 -8.22 11.35
C VAL A 201 6.09 -7.69 11.26
N LYS A 202 5.08 -8.55 11.11
CA LYS A 202 3.67 -8.14 11.09
C LYS A 202 3.26 -7.55 12.44
N ASP A 203 3.62 -8.17 13.53
CA ASP A 203 3.30 -7.73 14.90
C ASP A 203 3.97 -6.38 15.23
N SER A 204 5.13 -6.09 14.62
CA SER A 204 5.78 -4.77 14.74
C SER A 204 5.07 -3.65 13.97
N ILE A 205 4.11 -3.99 13.11
CA ILE A 205 3.35 -3.03 12.30
C ILE A 205 1.91 -2.91 12.79
N TYR A 206 1.20 -4.03 12.91
CA TYR A 206 -0.22 -4.02 13.20
C TYR A 206 -0.51 -3.67 14.66
N GLY A 207 -1.44 -2.72 14.85
CA GLY A 207 -1.74 -2.14 16.16
C GLY A 207 -0.77 -1.05 16.63
N ILE A 208 0.38 -0.86 15.95
CA ILE A 208 1.38 0.17 16.28
C ILE A 208 1.33 1.30 15.26
N THR A 209 1.54 0.99 13.98
CA THR A 209 1.55 1.96 12.86
C THR A 209 0.65 1.54 11.72
N GLY A 210 0.12 0.33 11.74
CA GLY A 210 -0.71 -0.26 10.70
C GLY A 210 -2.01 -0.84 11.21
N LYS A 211 -3.02 -0.85 10.35
CA LYS A 211 -4.31 -1.53 10.54
C LYS A 211 -4.67 -2.33 9.31
N LYS A 212 -5.48 -3.35 9.52
CA LYS A 212 -6.05 -4.16 8.46
C LYS A 212 -7.52 -4.42 8.77
N LEU A 213 -8.40 -4.01 7.86
CA LEU A 213 -9.79 -4.44 7.83
C LEU A 213 -9.96 -5.52 6.78
N THR A 214 -10.82 -6.46 7.06
CA THR A 214 -11.23 -7.51 6.14
C THR A 214 -12.71 -7.37 5.80
N VAL A 215 -13.21 -8.15 4.88
CA VAL A 215 -14.64 -8.13 4.51
C VAL A 215 -15.49 -8.60 5.68
N GLU A 216 -14.96 -9.48 6.52
CA GLU A 216 -15.61 -10.02 7.73
C GLU A 216 -15.89 -8.95 8.79
N ASP A 217 -15.15 -7.83 8.77
CA ASP A 217 -15.39 -6.69 9.66
C ASP A 217 -16.66 -5.88 9.29
N PHE A 218 -17.34 -6.28 8.21
CA PHE A 218 -18.54 -5.61 7.67
C PHE A 218 -19.68 -6.59 7.40
N PRO A 219 -20.17 -7.34 8.41
CA PRO A 219 -21.13 -8.43 8.19
C PRO A 219 -22.45 -7.98 7.55
N ASP A 220 -22.85 -6.72 7.78
CA ASP A 220 -24.13 -6.19 7.26
C ASP A 220 -23.97 -5.41 5.94
N SER A 221 -22.75 -5.03 5.56
CA SER A 221 -22.49 -4.13 4.42
C SER A 221 -22.11 -4.85 3.14
N PHE A 222 -21.55 -6.03 3.24
CA PHE A 222 -21.25 -6.89 2.10
C PHE A 222 -22.23 -8.06 2.09
N ARG A 223 -23.28 -7.91 1.28
CA ARG A 223 -24.09 -9.08 0.92
C ARG A 223 -23.17 -10.09 0.25
N ALA A 224 -23.25 -11.34 0.68
CA ALA A 224 -22.52 -12.43 0.01
C ALA A 224 -22.78 -12.32 -1.49
N ASN A 225 -21.74 -12.03 -2.26
CA ASN A 225 -21.83 -12.06 -3.71
C ASN A 225 -22.11 -13.51 -4.09
N ARG A 226 -23.35 -13.82 -4.37
CA ARG A 226 -23.69 -15.08 -5.03
C ARG A 226 -23.19 -14.95 -6.46
N VAL A 227 -22.04 -15.53 -6.72
CA VAL A 227 -21.56 -15.70 -8.09
C VAL A 227 -22.46 -16.78 -8.71
N PHE A 228 -23.43 -16.36 -9.51
CA PHE A 228 -24.15 -17.28 -10.36
C PHE A 228 -23.24 -17.59 -11.55
N VAL A 229 -22.64 -18.74 -11.54
CA VAL A 229 -21.97 -19.28 -12.72
C VAL A 229 -23.07 -19.86 -13.60
N GLU A 230 -23.57 -19.07 -14.55
CA GLU A 230 -24.38 -19.65 -15.63
C GLU A 230 -23.41 -20.38 -16.58
N PRO A 231 -23.61 -21.69 -16.83
CA PRO A 231 -22.82 -22.38 -17.82
C PRO A 231 -23.16 -21.83 -19.21
N VAL A 232 -22.31 -20.95 -19.71
CA VAL A 232 -22.44 -20.46 -21.08
C VAL A 232 -21.98 -21.59 -22.00
N GLN A 233 -22.91 -22.15 -22.79
CA GLN A 233 -22.57 -23.10 -23.84
C GLN A 233 -21.80 -22.36 -24.94
N PHE A 234 -20.48 -22.37 -24.83
CA PHE A 234 -19.62 -21.89 -25.90
C PHE A 234 -19.60 -22.93 -27.05
N GLY A 235 -20.01 -22.51 -28.26
CA GLY A 235 -19.89 -23.38 -29.46
C GLY A 235 -18.47 -23.84 -29.78
N GLY A 236 -17.45 -23.34 -29.06
CA GLY A 236 -16.04 -23.76 -29.10
C GLY A 236 -15.61 -24.71 -27.98
N ALA A 237 -16.49 -25.08 -27.03
CA ALA A 237 -16.14 -25.93 -25.90
C ALA A 237 -15.49 -27.27 -26.32
N LYS A 238 -15.94 -27.88 -27.40
CA LYS A 238 -15.33 -29.11 -27.94
C LYS A 238 -13.87 -28.94 -28.37
N LYS A 239 -13.48 -27.77 -28.88
CA LYS A 239 -12.09 -27.47 -29.25
C LYS A 239 -11.21 -27.25 -28.02
N ILE A 240 -11.78 -26.62 -27.00
CA ILE A 240 -11.07 -26.38 -25.72
C ILE A 240 -10.90 -27.69 -24.97
N ILE A 241 -11.93 -28.52 -24.86
CA ILE A 241 -11.86 -29.85 -24.23
C ILE A 241 -10.79 -30.70 -24.93
N LYS A 242 -10.79 -30.73 -26.27
CA LYS A 242 -9.79 -31.49 -27.03
C LYS A 242 -8.36 -31.00 -26.79
N ALA A 243 -8.16 -29.67 -26.68
CA ALA A 243 -6.85 -29.10 -26.36
C ALA A 243 -6.39 -29.47 -24.93
N TYR A 244 -7.29 -29.52 -23.96
CA TYR A 244 -6.99 -29.98 -22.59
C TYR A 244 -6.67 -31.46 -22.55
N GLU A 245 -7.38 -32.29 -23.32
CA GLU A 245 -7.10 -33.73 -23.45
C GLU A 245 -5.72 -33.98 -24.08
N GLU A 246 -5.36 -33.21 -25.12
CA GLU A 246 -4.04 -33.29 -25.78
C GLU A 246 -2.89 -32.84 -24.84
N LEU A 247 -3.17 -31.97 -23.86
CA LEU A 247 -2.22 -31.52 -22.84
C LEU A 247 -2.19 -32.43 -21.59
N GLY A 248 -3.01 -33.48 -21.54
CA GLY A 248 -3.10 -34.39 -20.40
C GLY A 248 -3.76 -33.80 -19.17
N ILE A 249 -4.49 -32.69 -19.32
CA ILE A 249 -5.20 -32.02 -18.23
C ILE A 249 -6.62 -32.57 -18.18
N THR A 250 -6.94 -33.34 -17.15
CA THR A 250 -8.30 -33.88 -16.98
C THR A 250 -9.24 -32.88 -16.36
N PRO A 251 -10.56 -32.95 -16.63
CA PRO A 251 -11.58 -32.07 -16.00
C PRO A 251 -11.53 -32.08 -14.47
N ALA A 252 -11.11 -33.18 -13.83
CA ALA A 252 -10.95 -33.30 -12.39
C ALA A 252 -9.86 -32.35 -11.85
N ILE A 253 -8.79 -32.14 -12.58
CA ILE A 253 -7.71 -31.20 -12.19
C ILE A 253 -8.20 -29.76 -12.24
N VAL A 254 -9.07 -29.40 -13.19
CA VAL A 254 -9.62 -28.05 -13.29
C VAL A 254 -10.60 -27.77 -12.14
N GLN A 255 -11.30 -28.76 -11.66
CA GLN A 255 -12.25 -28.63 -10.56
C GLN A 255 -11.57 -28.40 -9.21
N GLU A 256 -10.40 -28.99 -9.00
CA GLU A 256 -9.57 -28.84 -7.79
C GLU A 256 -8.96 -27.42 -7.64
N TYR A 257 -8.93 -26.63 -8.71
CA TYR A 257 -8.45 -25.24 -8.70
C TYR A 257 -9.59 -24.20 -8.62
N ILE A 258 -10.86 -24.63 -8.62
CA ILE A 258 -12.05 -23.76 -8.56
C ILE A 258 -12.74 -23.82 -7.18
N GLU A 259 -12.45 -24.85 -6.39
CA GLU A 259 -12.84 -24.94 -4.96
C GLU A 259 -11.76 -24.31 -4.06
#